data_d63b19fe6c6a429d53a6e37e85e06966
#
_entry.id   d63b19fe6c6a429d53a6e37e85e06966
#
_cell.length_a   1.000
_cell.length_b   1.000
_cell.length_c   1.000
_cell.angle_alpha   90.00
_cell.angle_beta   90.00
_cell.angle_gamma   90.00
#
_symmetry.space_group_name_H-M   'P 1'
#
loop_
_entity.id
_entity.type
_entity.pdbx_description
1 polymer ?
#
loop_
_entity_poly.entity_id
_entity_poly.type
_entity_poly.pdbx_seq_one_letter_code
_entity_poly.pdbx_strand_id
1 'polypeptide(L)'
;MKQVQFRVLPAATLPGADASADGKPTLRSAALQSMSPAARDAYLYGRNRPANKAAQANTALLLRKDMDLERAFVAAGGLLLAGPDPVGINGLIPGFGDQREIELLVEAGFAPVQAIRIATLNGAIFLGRQDQIGSIAAGKNADLIVMKGDPAVRIADIENVEMVFKDGAGYDTNKLLDSVKGHYGEY
;
A
#
# COMPACT_ATOMS: atom_id res chain seq x y z
N MET A 1 -33.01 -10.71 7.61
CA MET A 1 -31.65 -10.40 7.06
C MET A 1 -31.40 -8.91 7.24
N LYS A 2 -30.53 -8.49 8.16
CA LYS A 2 -30.09 -7.09 8.25
C LYS A 2 -29.24 -6.80 7.05
N GLN A 3 -29.65 -5.89 6.19
CA GLN A 3 -28.79 -5.33 5.13
C GLN A 3 -27.60 -4.68 5.82
N VAL A 4 -26.45 -5.30 5.73
CA VAL A 4 -25.19 -4.68 6.09
C VAL A 4 -24.87 -3.72 4.95
N GLN A 5 -25.16 -2.43 5.14
CA GLN A 5 -24.64 -1.40 4.24
C GLN A 5 -23.13 -1.32 4.48
N PHE A 6 -22.38 -1.94 3.60
CA PHE A 6 -20.93 -1.76 3.56
C PHE A 6 -20.64 -0.33 3.12
N ARG A 7 -20.29 0.54 4.05
CA ARG A 7 -19.59 1.77 3.70
C ARG A 7 -18.13 1.41 3.49
N VAL A 8 -17.70 1.43 2.26
CA VAL A 8 -16.31 1.29 1.87
C VAL A 8 -15.70 2.67 1.96
N LEU A 9 -14.69 2.83 2.83
CA LEU A 9 -13.76 3.93 2.75
C LEU A 9 -12.47 3.35 2.18
N PRO A 10 -11.95 3.86 1.05
CA PRO A 10 -10.57 3.60 0.70
C PRO A 10 -9.69 4.18 1.82
N ALA A 11 -8.64 3.47 2.20
CA ALA A 11 -7.65 4.02 3.10
C ALA A 11 -7.11 5.32 2.50
N ALA A 12 -6.96 6.34 3.34
CA ALA A 12 -6.63 7.67 2.86
C ALA A 12 -5.21 7.71 2.32
N THR A 13 -5.09 7.62 1.01
CA THR A 13 -3.87 7.97 0.31
C THR A 13 -3.96 9.43 -0.10
N LEU A 14 -3.52 10.33 0.76
CA LEU A 14 -3.36 11.71 0.35
C LEU A 14 -2.23 11.79 -0.68
N PRO A 15 -2.47 12.41 -1.85
CA PRO A 15 -1.40 12.72 -2.80
C PRO A 15 -0.28 13.48 -2.07
N GLY A 16 0.92 12.92 -2.05
CA GLY A 16 2.06 13.51 -1.34
C GLY A 16 2.22 13.11 0.12
N ALA A 17 1.33 12.31 0.71
CA ALA A 17 1.52 11.72 2.05
C ALA A 17 2.81 10.90 2.12
N ASP A 18 3.15 10.26 1.01
CA ASP A 18 4.36 9.47 0.85
C ASP A 18 5.66 10.27 0.94
N ALA A 19 5.63 11.57 0.64
CA ALA A 19 6.84 12.39 0.50
C ALA A 19 7.02 13.44 1.59
N SER A 20 5.94 14.00 2.08
CA SER A 20 6.01 15.23 2.86
C SER A 20 5.33 15.15 4.21
N ALA A 21 4.43 14.21 4.42
CA ALA A 21 3.70 14.11 5.68
C ALA A 21 4.43 13.29 6.74
N ASP A 22 5.19 12.25 6.34
CA ASP A 22 5.88 11.34 7.26
C ASP A 22 7.39 11.58 7.37
N GLY A 23 7.95 12.50 6.60
CA GLY A 23 9.38 12.83 6.61
C GLY A 23 10.31 11.70 6.17
N LYS A 24 9.77 10.56 5.70
CA LYS A 24 10.58 9.44 5.23
C LYS A 24 11.02 9.66 3.78
N PRO A 25 12.28 9.38 3.46
CA PRO A 25 12.72 9.35 2.08
C PRO A 25 12.12 8.12 1.40
N THR A 26 11.10 8.30 0.61
CA THR A 26 10.44 7.25 -0.18
C THR A 26 11.22 6.84 -1.43
N LEU A 27 12.48 7.17 -1.46
CA LEU A 27 13.36 6.86 -2.57
C LEU A 27 13.89 5.43 -2.45
N ARG A 28 13.01 4.44 -2.52
CA ARG A 28 13.45 3.06 -2.71
C ARG A 28 14.17 2.98 -4.03
N SER A 29 15.42 2.54 -4.01
CA SER A 29 16.23 2.46 -5.24
C SER A 29 15.58 1.59 -6.31
N ALA A 30 14.91 0.51 -5.94
CA ALA A 30 14.17 -0.35 -6.86
C ALA A 30 13.00 0.39 -7.55
N ALA A 31 12.26 1.22 -6.82
CA ALA A 31 11.18 2.02 -7.38
C ALA A 31 11.70 3.03 -8.42
N LEU A 32 12.80 3.73 -8.12
CA LEU A 32 13.43 4.65 -9.07
C LEU A 32 14.03 3.94 -10.28
N GLN A 33 14.54 2.72 -10.09
CA GLN A 33 15.10 1.92 -11.18
C GLN A 33 14.02 1.36 -12.11
N SER A 34 12.79 1.17 -11.64
CA SER A 34 11.68 0.75 -12.49
C SER A 34 11.22 1.85 -13.45
N MET A 35 11.50 3.12 -13.15
CA MET A 35 11.08 4.27 -13.94
C MET A 35 11.95 4.48 -15.17
N SER A 36 11.32 4.91 -16.28
CA SER A 36 12.04 5.49 -17.39
C SER A 36 12.78 6.77 -16.95
N PRO A 37 13.85 7.20 -17.65
CA PRO A 37 14.55 8.42 -17.29
C PRO A 37 13.64 9.64 -17.16
N ALA A 38 12.71 9.82 -18.10
CA ALA A 38 11.78 10.93 -18.10
C ALA A 38 10.79 10.88 -16.91
N ALA A 39 10.23 9.69 -16.61
CA ALA A 39 9.33 9.51 -15.47
C ALA A 39 10.06 9.75 -14.14
N ARG A 40 11.29 9.28 -14.02
CA ARG A 40 12.12 9.48 -12.84
C ARG A 40 12.45 10.94 -12.61
N ASP A 41 12.84 11.67 -13.67
CA ASP A 41 13.17 13.09 -13.57
C ASP A 41 11.93 13.92 -13.20
N ALA A 42 10.77 13.63 -13.78
CA ALA A 42 9.50 14.25 -13.42
C ALA A 42 9.11 13.98 -11.96
N TYR A 43 9.24 12.73 -11.51
CA TYR A 43 8.98 12.32 -10.15
C TYR A 43 9.89 13.03 -9.14
N LEU A 44 11.20 13.04 -9.39
CA LEU A 44 12.19 13.71 -8.54
C LEU A 44 12.02 15.23 -8.55
N TYR A 45 11.70 15.82 -9.70
CA TYR A 45 11.41 17.27 -9.79
C TYR A 45 10.24 17.66 -8.88
N GLY A 46 9.16 16.87 -8.93
CA GLY A 46 8.01 17.10 -8.07
C GLY A 46 8.33 16.99 -6.58
N ARG A 47 9.11 15.97 -6.20
CA ARG A 47 9.50 15.74 -4.80
C ARG A 47 10.47 16.75 -4.24
N ASN A 48 11.40 17.22 -5.06
CA ASN A 48 12.44 18.18 -4.66
C ASN A 48 12.00 19.65 -4.68
N ARG A 49 10.74 19.92 -5.06
CA ARG A 49 10.22 21.29 -4.98
C ARG A 49 10.21 21.76 -3.54
N PRO A 50 10.67 23.01 -3.28
CA PRO A 50 10.57 23.57 -1.94
C PRO A 50 9.12 23.54 -1.48
N ALA A 51 8.85 22.76 -0.45
CA ALA A 51 7.49 22.66 0.06
C ALA A 51 7.18 23.90 0.92
N ASN A 52 5.98 24.43 0.74
CA ASN A 52 5.45 25.40 1.67
C ASN A 52 5.23 24.71 3.02
N LYS A 53 5.95 25.14 4.06
CA LYS A 53 5.87 24.56 5.41
C LYS A 53 4.45 24.54 5.97
N ALA A 54 3.67 25.57 5.70
CA ALA A 54 2.26 25.64 6.13
C ALA A 54 1.40 24.60 5.40
N ALA A 55 1.62 24.40 4.09
CA ALA A 55 0.92 23.37 3.33
C ALA A 55 1.31 21.95 3.82
N GLN A 56 2.60 21.72 4.10
CA GLN A 56 3.04 20.43 4.68
C GLN A 56 2.40 20.14 6.04
N ALA A 57 2.38 21.14 6.94
CA ALA A 57 1.77 20.98 8.26
C ALA A 57 0.26 20.68 8.14
N ASN A 58 -0.43 21.33 7.20
CA ASN A 58 -1.84 21.09 6.94
C ASN A 58 -2.07 19.67 6.39
N THR A 59 -1.24 19.22 5.44
CA THR A 59 -1.32 17.86 4.89
C THR A 59 -1.10 16.80 5.98
N ALA A 60 -0.10 16.99 6.85
CA ALA A 60 0.14 16.08 7.96
C ALA A 60 -1.03 16.05 8.97
N LEU A 61 -1.67 17.19 9.21
CA LEU A 61 -2.87 17.26 10.07
C LEU A 61 -4.05 16.51 9.43
N LEU A 62 -4.28 16.68 8.13
CA LEU A 62 -5.34 15.99 7.39
C LEU A 62 -5.11 14.47 7.42
N LEU A 63 -3.90 14.00 7.13
CA LEU A 63 -3.55 12.59 7.19
C LEU A 63 -3.88 11.98 8.57
N ARG A 64 -3.52 12.68 9.67
CA ARG A 64 -3.85 12.21 11.01
C ARG A 64 -5.35 12.12 11.27
N LYS A 65 -6.12 13.09 10.79
CA LYS A 65 -7.59 13.07 10.92
C LYS A 65 -8.21 11.93 10.12
N ASP A 66 -7.66 11.64 8.94
CA ASP A 66 -8.11 10.51 8.11
C ASP A 66 -7.80 9.18 8.82
N MET A 67 -6.59 9.02 9.38
CA MET A 67 -6.23 7.86 10.20
C MET A 67 -7.14 7.68 11.43
N ASP A 68 -7.51 8.78 12.10
CA ASP A 68 -8.46 8.73 13.22
C ASP A 68 -9.86 8.31 12.77
N LEU A 69 -10.31 8.78 11.58
CA LEU A 69 -11.58 8.39 10.97
C LEU A 69 -11.59 6.91 10.60
N GLU A 70 -10.52 6.40 10.00
CA GLU A 70 -10.36 4.97 9.66
C GLU A 70 -10.50 4.09 10.91
N ARG A 71 -9.81 4.45 12.00
CA ARG A 71 -9.92 3.73 13.28
C ARG A 71 -11.34 3.77 13.83
N ALA A 72 -11.97 4.94 13.83
CA ALA A 72 -13.34 5.08 14.29
C ALA A 72 -14.34 4.28 13.43
N PHE A 73 -14.13 4.24 12.12
CA PHE A 73 -14.92 3.47 11.17
C PHE A 73 -14.83 1.97 11.46
N VAL A 74 -13.60 1.44 11.65
CA VAL A 74 -13.39 0.02 12.00
C VAL A 74 -13.95 -0.30 13.39
N ALA A 75 -13.77 0.60 14.36
CA ALA A 75 -14.33 0.43 15.71
C ALA A 75 -15.88 0.39 15.70
N ALA A 76 -16.51 1.08 14.75
CA ALA A 76 -17.96 1.03 14.52
C ALA A 76 -18.41 -0.21 13.71
N GLY A 77 -17.52 -1.16 13.40
CA GLY A 77 -17.81 -2.37 12.63
C GLY A 77 -17.76 -2.19 11.13
N GLY A 78 -17.17 -1.10 10.63
CA GLY A 78 -16.98 -0.86 9.20
C GLY A 78 -15.92 -1.79 8.59
N LEU A 79 -16.09 -2.14 7.33
CA LEU A 79 -15.12 -2.92 6.55
C LEU A 79 -14.16 -1.97 5.85
N LEU A 80 -12.99 -1.73 6.44
CA LEU A 80 -11.92 -0.95 5.82
C LEU A 80 -11.18 -1.82 4.80
N LEU A 81 -10.84 -1.23 3.66
CA LEU A 81 -10.07 -1.84 2.58
C LEU A 81 -8.79 -1.04 2.35
N ALA A 82 -7.72 -1.71 1.98
CA ALA A 82 -6.51 -1.09 1.47
C ALA A 82 -6.52 -1.13 -0.07
N GLY A 83 -6.08 -0.04 -0.72
CA GLY A 83 -6.01 0.06 -2.16
C GLY A 83 -5.54 1.46 -2.57
N PRO A 84 -4.24 1.67 -2.78
CA PRO A 84 -3.72 2.97 -3.18
C PRO A 84 -4.17 3.33 -4.59
N ASP A 85 -4.28 4.62 -4.86
CA ASP A 85 -4.54 5.17 -6.18
C ASP A 85 -3.25 5.75 -6.77
N PRO A 86 -2.49 4.96 -7.57
CA PRO A 86 -1.18 5.36 -8.08
C PRO A 86 -1.30 6.28 -9.30
N VAL A 87 -2.12 7.33 -9.22
CA VAL A 87 -2.31 8.30 -10.29
C VAL A 87 -1.78 9.68 -9.92
N GLY A 88 -1.32 10.41 -10.91
CA GLY A 88 -0.94 11.80 -10.82
C GLY A 88 0.57 12.05 -10.68
N ILE A 89 0.92 13.34 -10.83
CA ILE A 89 2.29 13.83 -10.66
C ILE A 89 2.61 13.81 -9.16
N ASN A 90 3.69 13.19 -8.76
CA ASN A 90 4.12 12.95 -7.37
C ASN A 90 3.27 11.92 -6.61
N GLY A 91 2.51 11.11 -7.35
CA GLY A 91 1.68 10.04 -6.78
C GLY A 91 2.48 8.88 -6.22
N LEU A 92 1.75 7.94 -5.67
CA LEU A 92 2.28 6.65 -5.25
C LEU A 92 2.84 5.88 -6.46
N ILE A 93 3.96 5.23 -6.28
CA ILE A 93 4.53 4.36 -7.30
C ILE A 93 3.79 3.03 -7.23
N PRO A 94 3.19 2.54 -8.34
CA PRO A 94 2.49 1.25 -8.37
C PRO A 94 3.32 0.11 -7.78
N GLY A 95 2.69 -0.74 -6.97
CA GLY A 95 3.33 -1.84 -6.27
C GLY A 95 4.08 -1.42 -4.99
N PHE A 96 4.84 -0.34 -5.02
CA PHE A 96 5.56 0.17 -3.85
C PHE A 96 4.63 0.92 -2.89
N GLY A 97 3.62 1.61 -3.44
CA GLY A 97 2.58 2.28 -2.67
C GLY A 97 1.75 1.31 -1.85
N ASP A 98 1.46 0.11 -2.39
CA ASP A 98 0.69 -0.93 -1.69
C ASP A 98 1.35 -1.35 -0.38
N GLN A 99 2.66 -1.54 -0.39
CA GLN A 99 3.42 -1.88 0.81
C GLN A 99 3.41 -0.72 1.82
N ARG A 100 3.59 0.52 1.33
CA ARG A 100 3.59 1.71 2.19
C ARG A 100 2.23 1.95 2.84
N GLU A 101 1.14 1.66 2.16
CA GLU A 101 -0.20 1.77 2.72
C GLU A 101 -0.41 0.85 3.93
N ILE A 102 0.10 -0.39 3.86
CA ILE A 102 0.02 -1.31 5.00
C ILE A 102 0.83 -0.78 6.20
N GLU A 103 1.98 -0.15 5.95
CA GLU A 103 2.73 0.53 7.02
C GLU A 103 1.96 1.71 7.61
N LEU A 104 1.31 2.52 6.77
CA LEU A 104 0.48 3.65 7.20
C LEU A 104 -0.69 3.20 8.07
N LEU A 105 -1.31 2.06 7.79
CA LEU A 105 -2.33 1.49 8.66
C LEU A 105 -1.79 1.17 10.05
N VAL A 106 -0.55 0.67 10.15
CA VAL A 106 0.09 0.46 11.47
C VAL A 106 0.42 1.80 12.14
N GLU A 107 0.88 2.80 11.39
CA GLU A 107 1.09 4.16 11.90
C GLU A 107 -0.22 4.82 12.36
N ALA A 108 -1.34 4.50 11.72
CA ALA A 108 -2.68 4.87 12.15
C ALA A 108 -3.11 4.22 13.48
N GLY A 109 -2.39 3.18 13.93
CA GLY A 109 -2.63 2.51 15.21
C GLY A 109 -3.30 1.14 15.11
N PHE A 110 -3.43 0.57 13.90
CA PHE A 110 -3.83 -0.82 13.74
C PHE A 110 -2.68 -1.76 14.11
N ALA A 111 -2.98 -2.91 14.74
CA ALA A 111 -1.97 -3.95 14.94
C ALA A 111 -1.47 -4.47 13.57
N PRO A 112 -0.19 -4.87 13.44
CA PRO A 112 0.35 -5.32 12.15
C PRO A 112 -0.48 -6.41 11.46
N VAL A 113 -0.94 -7.42 12.21
CA VAL A 113 -1.80 -8.49 11.66
C VAL A 113 -3.16 -7.95 11.21
N GLN A 114 -3.68 -6.92 11.88
CA GLN A 114 -4.93 -6.26 11.50
C GLN A 114 -4.75 -5.46 10.21
N ALA A 115 -3.63 -4.74 10.05
CA ALA A 115 -3.29 -4.03 8.82
C ALA A 115 -3.15 -5.00 7.62
N ILE A 116 -2.47 -6.14 7.82
CA ILE A 116 -2.36 -7.19 6.81
C ILE A 116 -3.76 -7.75 6.45
N ARG A 117 -4.63 -7.97 7.45
CA ARG A 117 -6.01 -8.42 7.20
C ARG A 117 -6.81 -7.40 6.38
N ILE A 118 -6.66 -6.11 6.67
CA ILE A 118 -7.30 -5.02 5.90
C ILE A 118 -6.86 -5.09 4.44
N ALA A 119 -5.56 -5.29 4.20
CA ALA A 119 -4.97 -5.34 2.87
C ALA A 119 -5.22 -6.68 2.11
N THR A 120 -5.76 -7.70 2.76
CA THR A 120 -5.95 -9.03 2.16
C THR A 120 -7.37 -9.55 2.30
N LEU A 121 -7.74 -10.06 3.46
CA LEU A 121 -9.03 -10.72 3.69
C LEU A 121 -10.22 -9.77 3.53
N ASN A 122 -10.08 -8.52 3.97
CA ASN A 122 -11.18 -7.55 3.85
C ASN A 122 -11.53 -7.28 2.38
N GLY A 123 -10.53 -7.16 1.50
CA GLY A 123 -10.74 -7.06 0.06
C GLY A 123 -11.44 -8.29 -0.51
N ALA A 124 -11.04 -9.49 -0.08
CA ALA A 124 -11.68 -10.74 -0.49
C ALA A 124 -13.16 -10.81 -0.04
N ILE A 125 -13.46 -10.35 1.19
CA ILE A 125 -14.83 -10.28 1.72
C ILE A 125 -15.67 -9.31 0.89
N PHE A 126 -15.12 -8.14 0.57
CA PHE A 126 -15.81 -7.14 -0.25
C PHE A 126 -16.17 -7.68 -1.64
N LEU A 127 -15.25 -8.45 -2.24
CA LEU A 127 -15.45 -9.09 -3.54
C LEU A 127 -16.32 -10.36 -3.49
N GLY A 128 -16.75 -10.82 -2.30
CA GLY A 128 -17.47 -12.09 -2.12
C GLY A 128 -16.61 -13.32 -2.43
N ARG A 129 -15.28 -13.22 -2.34
CA ARG A 129 -14.32 -14.27 -2.70
C ARG A 129 -13.50 -14.79 -1.53
N GLN A 130 -13.91 -14.52 -0.30
CA GLN A 130 -13.20 -14.90 0.92
C GLN A 130 -13.00 -16.42 1.07
N ASP A 131 -13.79 -17.24 0.38
CA ASP A 131 -13.63 -18.70 0.37
C ASP A 131 -12.51 -19.17 -0.58
N GLN A 132 -12.05 -18.31 -1.48
CA GLN A 132 -11.04 -18.60 -2.50
C GLN A 132 -9.69 -17.91 -2.23
N ILE A 133 -9.71 -16.66 -1.75
CA ILE A 133 -8.53 -15.81 -1.60
C ILE A 133 -8.56 -15.03 -0.28
N GLY A 134 -7.50 -14.25 -0.01
CA GLY A 134 -7.42 -13.28 1.07
C GLY A 134 -6.98 -13.85 2.42
N SER A 135 -6.82 -15.15 2.54
CA SER A 135 -6.22 -15.81 3.73
C SER A 135 -5.61 -17.16 3.36
N ILE A 136 -4.66 -17.60 4.15
CA ILE A 136 -4.00 -18.88 3.96
C ILE A 136 -4.84 -19.98 4.65
N ALA A 137 -5.46 -20.86 3.85
CA ALA A 137 -6.20 -22.00 4.33
C ALA A 137 -6.21 -23.11 3.26
N ALA A 138 -6.35 -24.36 3.70
CA ALA A 138 -6.48 -25.49 2.78
C ALA A 138 -7.71 -25.30 1.87
N GLY A 139 -7.55 -25.58 0.58
CA GLY A 139 -8.62 -25.46 -0.44
C GLY A 139 -8.75 -24.06 -1.06
N LYS A 140 -7.99 -23.07 -0.61
CA LYS A 140 -7.92 -21.75 -1.28
C LYS A 140 -6.87 -21.71 -2.37
N ASN A 141 -6.99 -20.72 -3.25
CA ASN A 141 -5.97 -20.44 -4.26
C ASN A 141 -4.62 -20.19 -3.59
N ALA A 142 -3.57 -20.71 -4.20
CA ALA A 142 -2.21 -20.43 -3.77
C ALA A 142 -1.72 -19.07 -4.29
N ASP A 143 -2.40 -18.02 -3.87
CA ASP A 143 -2.01 -16.61 -4.05
C ASP A 143 -1.30 -16.16 -2.77
N LEU A 144 0.03 -16.27 -2.75
CA LEU A 144 0.86 -16.14 -1.56
C LEU A 144 2.02 -15.19 -1.80
N ILE A 145 2.45 -14.52 -0.74
CA ILE A 145 3.68 -13.73 -0.73
C ILE A 145 4.60 -14.32 0.33
N VAL A 146 5.83 -14.67 -0.08
CA VAL A 146 6.90 -15.07 0.84
C VAL A 146 7.83 -13.89 1.01
N MET A 147 8.10 -13.53 2.25
CA MET A 147 8.96 -12.40 2.58
C MET A 147 9.98 -12.78 3.66
N LYS A 148 11.11 -12.09 3.65
CA LYS A 148 12.14 -12.25 4.67
C LYS A 148 11.80 -11.38 5.88
N GLY A 149 11.73 -12.01 7.06
CA GLY A 149 11.40 -11.34 8.32
C GLY A 149 10.03 -11.74 8.86
N ASP A 150 9.48 -10.94 9.74
CA ASP A 150 8.17 -11.16 10.37
C ASP A 150 7.35 -9.87 10.39
N PRO A 151 6.50 -9.62 9.39
CA PRO A 151 5.68 -8.42 9.31
C PRO A 151 4.59 -8.38 10.42
N ALA A 152 4.30 -9.49 11.09
CA ALA A 152 3.38 -9.48 12.23
C ALA A 152 4.02 -8.81 13.48
N VAL A 153 5.35 -8.79 13.54
CA VAL A 153 6.11 -8.14 14.61
C VAL A 153 6.66 -6.78 14.15
N ARG A 154 7.22 -6.73 12.94
CA ARG A 154 7.82 -5.52 12.35
C ARG A 154 7.23 -5.30 10.97
N ILE A 155 6.26 -4.43 10.87
CA ILE A 155 5.52 -4.22 9.62
C ILE A 155 6.40 -3.83 8.42
N ALA A 156 7.53 -3.15 8.64
CA ALA A 156 8.48 -2.81 7.58
C ALA A 156 9.07 -4.04 6.85
N ASP A 157 8.95 -5.25 7.43
CA ASP A 157 9.36 -6.49 6.75
C ASP A 157 8.44 -6.83 5.56
N ILE A 158 7.27 -6.20 5.43
CA ILE A 158 6.37 -6.33 4.27
C ILE A 158 7.07 -5.93 2.96
N GLU A 159 8.13 -5.14 3.04
CA GLU A 159 8.93 -4.72 1.90
C GLU A 159 9.89 -5.79 1.37
N ASN A 160 10.22 -6.79 2.20
CA ASN A 160 11.24 -7.79 1.92
C ASN A 160 10.67 -9.01 1.19
N VAL A 161 9.97 -8.79 0.08
CA VAL A 161 9.34 -9.87 -0.70
C VAL A 161 10.41 -10.66 -1.46
N GLU A 162 10.45 -11.97 -1.24
CA GLU A 162 11.36 -12.90 -1.92
C GLU A 162 10.66 -13.61 -3.09
N MET A 163 9.41 -14.07 -2.88
CA MET A 163 8.63 -14.75 -3.91
C MET A 163 7.17 -14.35 -3.85
N VAL A 164 6.54 -14.32 -5.01
CA VAL A 164 5.09 -14.17 -5.16
C VAL A 164 4.56 -15.42 -5.85
N PHE A 165 3.48 -15.99 -5.30
CA PHE A 165 2.76 -17.09 -5.94
C PHE A 165 1.41 -16.58 -6.44
N LYS A 166 1.10 -16.90 -7.69
CA LYS A 166 -0.20 -16.66 -8.30
C LYS A 166 -0.75 -17.97 -8.84
N ASP A 167 -1.88 -18.41 -8.31
CA ASP A 167 -2.49 -19.69 -8.64
C ASP A 167 -1.50 -20.88 -8.55
N GLY A 168 -0.59 -20.84 -7.56
CA GLY A 168 0.44 -21.85 -7.34
C GLY A 168 1.71 -21.69 -8.18
N ALA A 169 1.73 -20.82 -9.19
CA ALA A 169 2.96 -20.51 -9.93
C ALA A 169 3.81 -19.50 -9.16
N GLY A 170 5.08 -19.86 -8.90
CA GLY A 170 6.01 -19.04 -8.15
C GLY A 170 6.83 -18.10 -9.04
N TYR A 171 6.97 -16.85 -8.62
CA TYR A 171 7.72 -15.80 -9.30
C TYR A 171 8.77 -15.23 -8.36
N ASP A 172 10.02 -15.25 -8.79
CA ASP A 172 11.13 -14.59 -8.11
C ASP A 172 10.98 -13.06 -8.22
N THR A 173 10.96 -12.37 -7.09
CA THR A 173 10.71 -10.93 -7.05
C THR A 173 11.79 -10.11 -7.75
N ASN A 174 13.07 -10.53 -7.66
CA ASN A 174 14.16 -9.82 -8.33
C ASN A 174 13.99 -9.91 -9.86
N LYS A 175 13.62 -11.09 -10.39
CA LYS A 175 13.35 -11.25 -11.81
C LYS A 175 12.16 -10.42 -12.28
N LEU A 176 11.10 -10.30 -11.47
CA LEU A 176 9.96 -9.43 -11.78
C LEU A 176 10.39 -7.97 -11.82
N LEU A 177 11.15 -7.48 -10.83
CA LEU A 177 11.65 -6.11 -10.80
C LEU A 177 12.59 -5.83 -11.97
N ASP A 178 13.50 -6.75 -12.29
CA ASP A 178 14.39 -6.61 -13.44
C ASP A 178 13.64 -6.54 -14.76
N SER A 179 12.53 -7.26 -14.90
CA SER A 179 11.69 -7.25 -16.12
C SER A 179 10.99 -5.93 -16.39
N VAL A 180 10.78 -5.09 -15.37
CA VAL A 180 10.11 -3.78 -15.48
C VAL A 180 11.06 -2.61 -15.34
N LYS A 181 12.35 -2.88 -15.23
CA LYS A 181 13.37 -1.86 -15.02
C LYS A 181 13.42 -0.86 -16.18
N GLY A 182 13.23 0.41 -15.86
CA GLY A 182 13.25 1.49 -16.85
C GLY A 182 11.96 1.65 -17.67
N HIS A 183 10.92 0.82 -17.46
CA HIS A 183 9.70 0.82 -18.27
C HIS A 183 8.55 1.64 -17.70
N TYR A 184 8.54 1.92 -16.39
CA TYR A 184 7.46 2.70 -15.81
C TYR A 184 7.45 4.14 -16.37
N GLY A 185 6.30 4.54 -16.94
CA GLY A 185 6.13 5.86 -17.57
C GLY A 185 6.45 5.89 -19.06
N GLU A 186 6.65 4.75 -19.69
CA GLU A 186 6.69 4.59 -21.15
C GLU A 186 5.29 4.22 -21.65
N TYR A 187 4.46 5.25 -21.94
CA TYR A 187 3.10 5.08 -22.47
C TYR A 187 2.92 5.90 -23.75
#